data_4212283950e430de1938eaef9549d6f2
#
_entry.id   4212283950e430de1938eaef9549d6f2
#
_cell.length_a   1.000
_cell.length_b   1.000
_cell.length_c   1.000
_cell.angle_alpha   90.00
_cell.angle_beta   90.00
_cell.angle_gamma   90.00
#
_symmetry.space_group_name_H-M   'P 1'
#
loop_
_entity.id
_entity.type
_entity.pdbx_description
1 polymer ?
#
loop_
_entity_poly.entity_id
_entity_poly.type
_entity_poly.pdbx_seq_one_letter_code
_entity_poly.pdbx_strand_id
1 'polypeptide(L)'
;MKADIAGNVNILPKELTERSSRSSRNPPLKGKHMKYVSAAGNLQNEGGTADYIGPFRQEPEGAFCRVKVHETFLGCLHRRRRISMKALQKASKFLSNYTSAVVIAIAVVTFFLPGLMGWVNFQLFTDMVGNKFTSQSLIIGIIMFSMGLTLTTQDFKILAQRPLDICTGAAAQYLIMPFLAFAVSRALHLPDAIALGLILVGCCPGGVSSNIMSYLCGGDVAFSVGMTTVSTLLSPIMTPLLVSFLASGTKINIQGLPMFVSIIETVILPIAVGFLLNYLWGKKKTFQNIQKMMPGVAVLGLACVVGGVISSQGANFFNSGVVIFVAVLLHNGLGYLLGYGAGKLTGMNTAKKRTISIEVGMQNAGLATNLATTTAQFASTPQSAIICAVSCVWHSISGTLIAGFFAGLDRKKEKAESTVGSGAILSENE
;
A
#
# COMPACT_ATOMS: atom_id res chain seq x y z
N MET A 1 -49.68 -23.60 6.32
CA MET A 1 -49.37 -23.32 7.70
C MET A 1 -48.24 -22.32 7.66
N LYS A 2 -48.48 -21.07 7.52
CA LYS A 2 -48.81 -19.94 8.43
C LYS A 2 -47.93 -19.92 9.66
N ALA A 3 -47.04 -18.95 9.72
CA ALA A 3 -46.89 -17.78 10.58
C ALA A 3 -45.53 -17.13 10.27
N ASP A 4 -45.44 -15.97 9.66
CA ASP A 4 -45.45 -14.58 10.14
C ASP A 4 -44.78 -14.38 11.51
N ILE A 5 -43.74 -13.53 11.55
CA ILE A 5 -43.60 -12.39 12.45
C ILE A 5 -42.66 -11.38 11.83
N ALA A 6 -43.22 -10.20 11.60
CA ALA A 6 -42.57 -8.96 11.19
C ALA A 6 -42.16 -8.10 12.44
N GLY A 7 -41.37 -7.11 12.20
CA GLY A 7 -41.16 -5.92 13.06
C GLY A 7 -39.77 -5.85 13.64
N ASN A 8 -39.02 -4.79 13.59
CA ASN A 8 -39.37 -3.39 13.45
C ASN A 8 -38.11 -2.60 13.02
N VAL A 9 -38.31 -1.79 12.03
CA VAL A 9 -37.45 -0.65 11.66
C VAL A 9 -37.71 0.46 12.66
N ASN A 10 -36.70 1.07 13.25
CA ASN A 10 -36.85 2.36 13.90
C ASN A 10 -35.98 3.41 13.24
N ILE A 11 -36.74 4.34 12.69
CA ILE A 11 -36.44 5.56 11.96
C ILE A 11 -36.02 6.64 12.97
N LEU A 12 -35.04 7.42 12.58
CA LEU A 12 -34.66 8.72 13.15
C LEU A 12 -35.84 9.72 13.13
N PRO A 13 -35.85 10.70 14.01
CA PRO A 13 -36.42 12.01 13.67
C PRO A 13 -35.35 13.09 13.51
N LYS A 14 -35.51 13.80 12.40
CA LYS A 14 -35.01 15.15 12.15
C LYS A 14 -35.84 16.15 12.97
N GLU A 15 -35.23 17.33 13.08
CA GLU A 15 -35.80 18.64 13.44
C GLU A 15 -35.64 19.07 14.89
N LEU A 16 -34.85 20.15 15.04
CA LEU A 16 -35.45 21.48 15.32
C LEU A 16 -34.38 22.58 15.23
N THR A 17 -34.54 23.37 14.21
CA THR A 17 -34.05 24.75 14.07
C THR A 17 -34.95 25.67 14.88
N GLU A 18 -34.35 26.75 15.34
CA GLU A 18 -34.87 28.08 15.58
C GLU A 18 -34.99 28.61 17.02
N ARG A 19 -34.29 29.72 17.16
CA ARG A 19 -34.59 30.94 17.92
C ARG A 19 -34.53 30.90 19.46
N SER A 20 -33.67 31.71 20.01
CA SER A 20 -34.11 32.98 20.59
C SER A 20 -32.96 33.79 21.17
N SER A 21 -32.81 34.98 20.66
CA SER A 21 -32.14 36.13 21.26
C SER A 21 -32.77 36.51 22.59
N ARG A 22 -31.98 36.72 23.65
CA ARG A 22 -32.20 37.80 24.63
C ARG A 22 -31.02 37.99 25.58
N SER A 23 -30.51 39.16 25.50
CA SER A 23 -29.88 40.04 26.45
C SER A 23 -30.02 39.69 27.96
N SER A 24 -28.88 39.64 28.67
CA SER A 24 -28.80 40.23 30.00
C SER A 24 -27.34 40.46 30.41
N ARG A 25 -27.13 41.68 30.76
CA ARG A 25 -25.99 42.40 31.30
C ARG A 25 -25.17 41.63 32.35
N ASN A 26 -23.87 41.65 32.20
CA ASN A 26 -22.92 41.40 33.29
C ASN A 26 -22.27 42.69 33.76
N PRO A 27 -22.08 42.86 35.07
CA PRO A 27 -21.28 43.96 35.59
C PRO A 27 -19.78 43.60 35.56
N PRO A 28 -18.87 44.60 35.60
CA PRO A 28 -17.44 44.38 35.42
C PRO A 28 -16.74 43.93 36.68
N LEU A 29 -15.96 42.83 36.59
CA LEU A 29 -15.00 42.47 37.63
C LEU A 29 -13.65 43.16 37.34
N LYS A 30 -13.23 43.96 38.31
CA LYS A 30 -11.98 44.70 38.39
C LYS A 30 -10.77 43.81 38.24
N GLY A 31 -9.80 44.31 37.48
CA GLY A 31 -8.51 43.67 37.20
C GLY A 31 -7.65 43.39 38.43
N LYS A 32 -6.94 42.28 38.30
CA LYS A 32 -5.64 42.10 38.95
C LYS A 32 -4.63 41.77 37.87
N HIS A 33 -3.71 42.70 37.65
CA HIS A 33 -2.54 42.58 36.82
C HIS A 33 -1.68 41.40 37.29
N MET A 34 -1.58 40.37 36.49
CA MET A 34 -0.60 39.32 36.62
C MET A 34 0.59 39.70 35.74
N LYS A 35 1.66 40.19 36.39
CA LYS A 35 2.95 40.45 35.70
C LYS A 35 3.54 39.10 35.28
N TYR A 36 3.64 38.87 33.99
CA TYR A 36 4.49 37.83 33.46
C TYR A 36 5.94 38.30 33.54
N VAL A 37 6.73 37.64 34.38
CA VAL A 37 8.19 37.79 34.36
C VAL A 37 8.71 36.86 33.29
N SER A 38 9.20 37.45 32.20
CA SER A 38 9.96 36.75 31.14
C SER A 38 11.32 36.37 31.74
N ALA A 39 11.53 35.06 31.93
CA ALA A 39 12.88 34.52 32.15
C ALA A 39 13.34 33.88 30.86
N ALA A 40 13.87 34.71 29.95
CA ALA A 40 14.73 34.24 28.88
C ALA A 40 16.15 34.27 29.43
N GLY A 41 16.65 33.12 29.84
CA GLY A 41 18.05 32.88 30.22
C GLY A 41 18.62 31.76 29.40
N ASN A 42 19.68 32.07 28.68
CA ASN A 42 20.51 31.18 27.87
C ASN A 42 20.83 29.87 28.59
N LEU A 43 20.53 28.73 27.93
CA LEU A 43 21.12 27.46 28.29
C LEU A 43 22.04 27.01 27.16
N GLN A 44 23.33 27.34 27.35
CA GLN A 44 24.43 26.57 26.75
C GLN A 44 24.93 25.58 27.80
N ASN A 45 25.03 24.32 27.35
CA ASN A 45 25.84 23.20 27.83
C ASN A 45 26.33 23.16 29.28
N GLU A 46 25.89 22.12 30.04
CA GLU A 46 26.80 21.08 30.54
C GLU A 46 26.00 20.11 31.40
N GLY A 47 26.30 18.80 31.32
CA GLY A 47 25.66 17.77 32.09
C GLY A 47 25.94 17.91 33.59
N GLY A 48 24.91 17.94 34.35
CA GLY A 48 24.98 17.95 35.79
C GLY A 48 23.56 17.94 36.40
N THR A 49 23.25 16.93 37.19
CA THR A 49 22.10 16.87 38.08
C THR A 49 22.21 18.06 39.05
N ALA A 50 21.44 19.11 38.83
CA ALA A 50 21.34 20.22 39.78
C ALA A 50 20.19 19.93 40.75
N ASP A 51 20.55 19.40 41.90
CA ASP A 51 19.71 19.48 43.11
C ASP A 51 19.74 20.93 43.63
N TYR A 52 18.66 21.65 43.33
CA TYR A 52 18.45 22.96 43.93
C TYR A 52 17.75 22.75 45.28
N ILE A 53 18.50 22.70 46.38
CA ILE A 53 18.02 22.80 47.75
C ILE A 53 18.07 24.28 48.15
N GLY A 54 16.94 24.97 48.04
CA GLY A 54 16.73 26.27 48.67
C GLY A 54 15.80 26.07 49.89
N PRO A 55 15.93 26.84 50.98
CA PRO A 55 15.16 26.62 52.22
C PRO A 55 13.69 27.01 51.99
N PHE A 56 12.84 26.01 51.81
CA PHE A 56 11.40 26.22 51.80
C PHE A 56 10.83 26.01 53.22
N ARG A 57 10.22 27.07 53.75
CA ARG A 57 9.31 27.02 54.89
C ARG A 57 8.19 26.00 54.61
N GLN A 58 7.98 25.09 55.53
CA GLN A 58 6.92 24.08 55.45
C GLN A 58 5.56 24.76 55.55
N GLU A 59 4.83 24.78 54.43
CA GLU A 59 3.36 24.90 54.42
C GLU A 59 2.78 23.75 53.56
N PRO A 60 1.61 23.21 53.95
CA PRO A 60 1.09 21.95 53.34
C PRO A 60 0.60 22.08 51.88
N GLU A 61 0.74 23.21 51.22
CA GLU A 61 0.34 23.43 49.80
C GLU A 61 1.39 23.00 48.76
N GLY A 62 2.62 22.69 49.20
CA GLY A 62 3.71 22.34 48.25
C GLY A 62 3.55 21.00 47.51
N ALA A 63 2.80 20.06 48.06
CA ALA A 63 2.53 18.77 47.42
C ALA A 63 1.55 18.90 46.25
N PHE A 64 0.56 19.80 46.37
CA PHE A 64 -0.44 20.02 45.33
C PHE A 64 0.12 20.70 44.08
N CYS A 65 1.15 21.55 44.24
CA CYS A 65 1.77 22.25 43.15
C CYS A 65 2.68 21.33 42.30
N ARG A 66 3.42 20.39 42.92
CA ARG A 66 4.26 19.39 42.22
C ARG A 66 3.45 18.40 41.38
N VAL A 67 2.34 17.93 41.89
CA VAL A 67 1.46 17.01 41.16
C VAL A 67 0.85 17.71 39.95
N LYS A 68 0.39 18.97 40.10
CA LYS A 68 -0.18 19.73 38.99
C LYS A 68 0.80 20.05 37.89
N VAL A 69 2.06 20.38 38.21
CA VAL A 69 3.10 20.64 37.20
C VAL A 69 3.48 19.36 36.43
N HIS A 70 3.59 18.24 37.16
CA HIS A 70 3.89 16.94 36.54
C HIS A 70 2.73 16.46 35.63
N GLU A 71 1.47 16.62 36.06
CA GLU A 71 0.31 16.30 35.22
C GLU A 71 0.22 17.20 33.97
N THR A 72 0.52 18.51 34.13
CA THR A 72 0.52 19.45 32.99
C THR A 72 1.62 19.14 32.01
N PHE A 73 2.83 18.77 32.49
CA PHE A 73 3.95 18.37 31.61
C PHE A 73 3.68 17.07 30.88
N LEU A 74 3.18 16.05 31.58
CA LEU A 74 2.75 14.78 30.95
C LEU A 74 1.60 15.00 29.96
N GLY A 75 0.64 15.87 30.30
CA GLY A 75 -0.45 16.26 29.39
C GLY A 75 0.07 16.97 28.13
N CYS A 76 1.06 17.84 28.27
CA CYS A 76 1.70 18.54 27.15
C CYS A 76 2.48 17.55 26.24
N LEU A 77 3.24 16.61 26.83
CA LEU A 77 3.94 15.55 26.10
C LEU A 77 2.96 14.61 25.38
N HIS A 78 1.86 14.22 26.02
CA HIS A 78 0.82 13.41 25.40
C HIS A 78 0.12 14.16 24.27
N ARG A 79 -0.14 15.45 24.41
CA ARG A 79 -0.71 16.31 23.37
C ARG A 79 0.24 16.45 22.19
N ARG A 80 1.54 16.68 22.42
CA ARG A 80 2.58 16.78 21.40
C ARG A 80 2.74 15.47 20.63
N ARG A 81 2.77 14.31 21.32
CA ARG A 81 2.78 12.99 20.68
C ARG A 81 1.52 12.75 19.84
N ARG A 82 0.35 13.14 20.34
CA ARG A 82 -0.92 12.96 19.61
C ARG A 82 -1.02 13.83 18.38
N ILE A 83 -0.50 15.04 18.39
CA ILE A 83 -0.43 15.95 17.24
C ILE A 83 0.55 15.39 16.20
N SER A 84 1.74 14.94 16.63
CA SER A 84 2.74 14.31 15.75
C SER A 84 2.18 13.05 15.06
N MET A 85 1.52 12.16 15.79
CA MET A 85 0.91 10.96 15.20
C MET A 85 -0.18 11.27 14.15
N LYS A 86 -1.04 12.27 14.41
CA LYS A 86 -2.04 12.71 13.44
C LYS A 86 -1.42 13.30 12.17
N ALA A 87 -0.34 14.06 12.32
CA ALA A 87 0.40 14.61 11.17
C ALA A 87 1.02 13.50 10.31
N LEU A 88 1.65 12.49 10.93
CA LEU A 88 2.22 11.33 10.24
C LEU A 88 1.15 10.51 9.52
N GLN A 89 -0.02 10.28 10.14
CA GLN A 89 -1.14 9.61 9.48
C GLN A 89 -1.69 10.40 8.30
N LYS A 90 -1.77 11.73 8.41
CA LYS A 90 -2.17 12.60 7.30
C LYS A 90 -1.18 12.56 6.15
N ALA A 91 0.13 12.57 6.48
CA ALA A 91 1.20 12.42 5.48
C ALA A 91 1.15 11.04 4.79
N SER A 92 0.98 9.95 5.55
CA SER A 92 0.82 8.60 5.00
C SER A 92 -0.38 8.51 4.04
N LYS A 93 -1.53 9.07 4.43
CA LYS A 93 -2.72 9.12 3.58
C LYS A 93 -2.47 9.95 2.30
N PHE A 94 -1.77 11.07 2.41
CA PHE A 94 -1.39 11.88 1.25
C PHE A 94 -0.50 11.07 0.30
N LEU A 95 0.58 10.46 0.80
CA LEU A 95 1.47 9.62 0.01
C LEU A 95 0.72 8.48 -0.68
N SER A 96 -0.18 7.81 0.04
CA SER A 96 -0.99 6.72 -0.52
C SER A 96 -1.97 7.18 -1.60
N ASN A 97 -2.58 8.36 -1.44
CA ASN A 97 -3.47 8.92 -2.46
C ASN A 97 -2.73 9.38 -3.72
N TYR A 98 -1.47 9.79 -3.60
CA TYR A 98 -0.64 10.30 -4.70
C TYR A 98 0.53 9.39 -5.02
N THR A 99 0.38 8.07 -4.85
CA THR A 99 1.43 7.06 -5.06
C THR A 99 2.15 7.25 -6.40
N SER A 100 1.40 7.36 -7.50
CA SER A 100 1.96 7.55 -8.85
C SER A 100 2.83 8.79 -8.93
N ALA A 101 2.34 9.92 -8.42
CA ALA A 101 3.08 11.19 -8.46
C ALA A 101 4.38 11.12 -7.63
N VAL A 102 4.33 10.48 -6.46
CA VAL A 102 5.51 10.30 -5.58
C VAL A 102 6.56 9.42 -6.27
N VAL A 103 6.14 8.29 -6.84
CA VAL A 103 7.06 7.35 -7.51
C VAL A 103 7.68 8.01 -8.76
N ILE A 104 6.88 8.72 -9.57
CA ILE A 104 7.38 9.46 -10.75
C ILE A 104 8.34 10.57 -10.32
N ALA A 105 8.00 11.35 -9.29
CA ALA A 105 8.86 12.43 -8.83
C ALA A 105 10.24 11.91 -8.38
N ILE A 106 10.28 10.82 -7.59
CA ILE A 106 11.54 10.18 -7.19
C ILE A 106 12.28 9.61 -8.41
N ALA A 107 11.58 8.99 -9.36
CA ALA A 107 12.16 8.49 -10.60
C ALA A 107 12.85 9.60 -11.39
N VAL A 108 12.17 10.73 -11.59
CA VAL A 108 12.71 11.90 -12.31
C VAL A 108 13.90 12.51 -11.56
N VAL A 109 13.77 12.73 -10.25
CA VAL A 109 14.87 13.29 -9.44
C VAL A 109 16.09 12.38 -9.48
N THR A 110 15.90 11.06 -9.33
CA THR A 110 16.99 10.08 -9.35
C THR A 110 17.65 10.01 -10.73
N PHE A 111 16.89 10.20 -11.80
CA PHE A 111 17.44 10.21 -13.15
C PHE A 111 18.50 11.33 -13.33
N PHE A 112 18.20 12.54 -12.84
CA PHE A 112 19.16 13.65 -12.88
C PHE A 112 20.23 13.60 -11.79
N LEU A 113 19.94 12.96 -10.65
CA LEU A 113 20.81 12.85 -9.50
C LEU A 113 20.97 11.38 -9.04
N PRO A 114 21.61 10.51 -9.85
CA PRO A 114 21.66 9.06 -9.56
C PRO A 114 22.30 8.73 -8.22
N GLY A 115 23.28 9.52 -7.77
CA GLY A 115 23.92 9.34 -6.46
C GLY A 115 22.97 9.39 -5.26
N LEU A 116 21.81 10.05 -5.39
CA LEU A 116 20.83 10.16 -4.32
C LEU A 116 20.25 8.80 -3.89
N MET A 117 20.06 7.86 -4.83
CA MET A 117 19.45 6.54 -4.59
C MET A 117 20.44 5.37 -4.72
N GLY A 118 21.74 5.64 -4.89
CA GLY A 118 22.77 4.60 -4.99
C GLY A 118 22.84 3.68 -3.77
N TRP A 119 22.53 4.19 -2.59
CA TRP A 119 22.48 3.42 -1.33
C TRP A 119 21.46 2.28 -1.34
N VAL A 120 20.42 2.36 -2.18
CA VAL A 120 19.40 1.31 -2.30
C VAL A 120 20.02 0.02 -2.81
N ASN A 121 21.06 0.10 -3.64
CA ASN A 121 21.76 -1.04 -4.23
C ASN A 121 22.93 -1.53 -3.37
N PHE A 122 23.13 -0.96 -2.17
CA PHE A 122 24.20 -1.38 -1.28
C PHE A 122 23.97 -2.82 -0.81
N GLN A 123 24.98 -3.68 -1.05
CA GLN A 123 24.94 -5.07 -0.64
C GLN A 123 25.28 -5.20 0.84
N LEU A 124 24.39 -5.83 1.61
CA LEU A 124 24.54 -6.08 3.04
C LEU A 124 25.27 -7.40 3.30
N PHE A 125 24.82 -8.46 2.66
CA PHE A 125 25.43 -9.80 2.73
C PHE A 125 25.05 -10.63 1.51
N THR A 126 25.61 -11.82 1.38
CA THR A 126 25.23 -12.84 0.39
C THR A 126 24.63 -14.02 1.16
N ASP A 127 23.49 -14.54 0.71
CA ASP A 127 22.84 -15.70 1.31
C ASP A 127 23.53 -17.02 0.94
N MET A 128 23.01 -18.14 1.48
CA MET A 128 23.58 -19.49 1.27
C MET A 128 23.47 -20.00 -0.16
N VAL A 129 22.59 -19.41 -0.98
CA VAL A 129 22.38 -19.79 -2.39
C VAL A 129 22.99 -18.79 -3.38
N GLY A 130 23.77 -17.83 -2.88
CA GLY A 130 24.49 -16.86 -3.68
C GLY A 130 23.72 -15.60 -4.07
N ASN A 131 22.51 -15.38 -3.53
CA ASN A 131 21.78 -14.12 -3.75
C ASN A 131 22.40 -12.98 -2.94
N LYS A 132 22.36 -11.78 -3.50
CA LYS A 132 22.78 -10.55 -2.81
C LYS A 132 21.63 -10.00 -1.99
N PHE A 133 21.72 -10.03 -0.67
CA PHE A 133 20.79 -9.30 0.18
C PHE A 133 21.23 -7.83 0.25
N THR A 134 20.41 -6.94 -0.31
CA THR A 134 20.73 -5.52 -0.47
C THR A 134 19.81 -4.64 0.37
N SER A 135 20.11 -3.35 0.45
CA SER A 135 19.18 -2.37 1.04
C SER A 135 17.81 -2.41 0.34
N GLN A 136 17.76 -2.71 -0.98
CA GLN A 136 16.51 -2.92 -1.71
C GLN A 136 15.72 -4.12 -1.17
N SER A 137 16.40 -5.24 -0.88
CA SER A 137 15.77 -6.43 -0.27
C SER A 137 15.16 -6.09 1.10
N LEU A 138 15.86 -5.30 1.91
CA LEU A 138 15.36 -4.82 3.19
C LEU A 138 14.12 -3.91 3.01
N ILE A 139 14.13 -3.00 2.03
CA ILE A 139 13.00 -2.13 1.72
C ILE A 139 11.78 -2.96 1.30
N ILE A 140 11.94 -3.95 0.43
CA ILE A 140 10.86 -4.88 0.07
C ILE A 140 10.36 -5.62 1.31
N GLY A 141 11.27 -6.12 2.15
CA GLY A 141 10.91 -6.73 3.43
C GLY A 141 10.07 -5.80 4.32
N ILE A 142 10.39 -4.53 4.41
CA ILE A 142 9.61 -3.52 5.16
C ILE A 142 8.22 -3.32 4.53
N ILE A 143 8.11 -3.28 3.19
CA ILE A 143 6.83 -3.20 2.50
C ILE A 143 5.98 -4.43 2.81
N MET A 144 6.55 -5.63 2.71
CA MET A 144 5.86 -6.89 2.99
C MET A 144 5.50 -7.04 4.48
N PHE A 145 6.39 -6.61 5.38
CA PHE A 145 6.10 -6.52 6.81
C PHE A 145 4.91 -5.59 7.08
N SER A 146 4.86 -4.43 6.42
CA SER A 146 3.74 -3.50 6.54
C SER A 146 2.41 -4.12 6.08
N MET A 147 2.43 -4.95 5.04
CA MET A 147 1.28 -5.75 4.62
C MET A 147 0.88 -6.76 5.72
N GLY A 148 1.84 -7.50 6.25
CA GLY A 148 1.61 -8.45 7.35
C GLY A 148 0.98 -7.80 8.58
N LEU A 149 1.38 -6.56 8.94
CA LEU A 149 0.78 -5.80 10.04
C LEU A 149 -0.71 -5.51 9.83
N THR A 150 -1.21 -5.50 8.62
CA THR A 150 -2.63 -5.23 8.31
C THR A 150 -3.47 -6.50 8.17
N LEU A 151 -2.86 -7.67 7.96
CA LEU A 151 -3.57 -8.95 7.86
C LEU A 151 -4.15 -9.36 9.22
N THR A 152 -5.39 -9.83 9.20
CA THR A 152 -6.12 -10.27 10.40
C THR A 152 -6.54 -11.75 10.30
N THR A 153 -6.84 -12.39 11.43
CA THR A 153 -7.41 -13.75 11.44
C THR A 153 -8.78 -13.82 10.74
N GLN A 154 -9.49 -12.67 10.66
CA GLN A 154 -10.76 -12.60 9.95
C GLN A 154 -10.57 -12.74 8.44
N ASP A 155 -9.47 -12.22 7.88
CA ASP A 155 -9.16 -12.36 6.44
C ASP A 155 -8.99 -13.84 6.08
N PHE A 156 -8.32 -14.63 6.93
CA PHE A 156 -8.20 -16.08 6.74
C PHE A 156 -9.53 -16.83 6.86
N LYS A 157 -10.46 -16.39 7.73
CA LYS A 157 -11.81 -16.95 7.78
C LYS A 157 -12.59 -16.69 6.50
N ILE A 158 -12.48 -15.48 5.92
CA ILE A 158 -13.10 -15.12 4.65
C ILE A 158 -12.55 -15.99 3.52
N LEU A 159 -11.24 -16.25 3.49
CA LEU A 159 -10.60 -17.18 2.59
C LEU A 159 -11.26 -18.57 2.66
N ALA A 160 -11.42 -19.11 3.88
CA ALA A 160 -12.02 -20.41 4.11
C ALA A 160 -13.53 -20.47 3.73
N GLN A 161 -14.23 -19.33 3.80
CA GLN A 161 -15.67 -19.25 3.46
C GLN A 161 -15.94 -19.09 1.96
N ARG A 162 -14.95 -18.68 1.16
CA ARG A 162 -15.08 -18.41 -0.28
C ARG A 162 -14.00 -19.11 -1.11
N PRO A 163 -13.77 -20.42 -0.93
CA PRO A 163 -12.62 -21.10 -1.53
C PRO A 163 -12.66 -21.07 -3.07
N LEU A 164 -13.84 -21.22 -3.68
CA LEU A 164 -13.98 -21.21 -5.15
C LEU A 164 -13.63 -19.87 -5.76
N ASP A 165 -14.09 -18.75 -5.18
CA ASP A 165 -13.74 -17.41 -5.65
C ASP A 165 -12.22 -17.20 -5.59
N ILE A 166 -11.60 -17.55 -4.45
CA ILE A 166 -10.18 -17.37 -4.20
C ILE A 166 -9.33 -18.26 -5.11
N CYS A 167 -9.70 -19.55 -5.25
CA CYS A 167 -9.02 -20.45 -6.17
C CYS A 167 -9.12 -19.98 -7.62
N THR A 168 -10.28 -19.49 -8.04
CA THR A 168 -10.47 -18.92 -9.38
C THR A 168 -9.58 -17.68 -9.58
N GLY A 169 -9.53 -16.80 -8.57
CA GLY A 169 -8.69 -15.61 -8.62
C GLY A 169 -7.19 -15.94 -8.69
N ALA A 170 -6.72 -16.86 -7.83
CA ALA A 170 -5.33 -17.30 -7.83
C ALA A 170 -4.96 -18.05 -9.13
N ALA A 171 -5.85 -18.88 -9.65
CA ALA A 171 -5.66 -19.54 -10.94
C ALA A 171 -5.59 -18.52 -12.09
N ALA A 172 -6.51 -17.55 -12.12
CA ALA A 172 -6.48 -16.47 -13.12
C ALA A 172 -5.17 -15.68 -13.06
N GLN A 173 -4.69 -15.37 -11.84
CA GLN A 173 -3.41 -14.69 -11.61
C GLN A 173 -2.23 -15.43 -12.25
N TYR A 174 -2.07 -16.69 -11.93
CA TYR A 174 -0.91 -17.50 -12.33
C TYR A 174 -1.04 -18.16 -13.72
N LEU A 175 -2.23 -18.12 -14.34
CA LEU A 175 -2.42 -18.56 -15.71
C LEU A 175 -2.37 -17.37 -16.69
N ILE A 176 -3.09 -16.28 -16.38
CA ILE A 176 -3.20 -15.18 -17.35
C ILE A 176 -1.88 -14.42 -17.46
N MET A 177 -1.37 -13.90 -16.36
CA MET A 177 -0.28 -12.93 -16.42
C MET A 177 1.07 -13.51 -16.87
N PRO A 178 1.49 -14.71 -16.43
CA PRO A 178 2.74 -15.31 -16.91
C PRO A 178 2.70 -15.59 -18.43
N PHE A 179 1.62 -16.22 -18.90
CA PHE A 179 1.49 -16.56 -20.32
C PHE A 179 1.30 -15.34 -21.21
N LEU A 180 0.62 -14.30 -20.69
CA LEU A 180 0.49 -13.03 -21.37
C LEU A 180 1.84 -12.31 -21.47
N ALA A 181 2.65 -12.31 -20.41
CA ALA A 181 4.00 -11.76 -20.44
C ALA A 181 4.87 -12.45 -21.49
N PHE A 182 4.81 -13.78 -21.54
CA PHE A 182 5.49 -14.56 -22.57
C PHE A 182 4.99 -14.21 -23.98
N ALA A 183 3.67 -14.17 -24.21
CA ALA A 183 3.08 -13.86 -25.50
C ALA A 183 3.45 -12.43 -25.99
N VAL A 184 3.36 -11.44 -25.11
CA VAL A 184 3.75 -10.05 -25.41
C VAL A 184 5.25 -9.97 -25.72
N SER A 185 6.09 -10.67 -24.93
CA SER A 185 7.54 -10.70 -25.18
C SER A 185 7.88 -11.27 -26.56
N ARG A 186 7.21 -12.32 -26.99
CA ARG A 186 7.39 -12.93 -28.31
C ARG A 186 6.82 -12.06 -29.42
N ALA A 187 5.62 -11.50 -29.24
CA ALA A 187 4.96 -10.67 -30.24
C ALA A 187 5.74 -9.38 -30.55
N LEU A 188 6.36 -8.79 -29.53
CA LEU A 188 7.17 -7.59 -29.68
C LEU A 188 8.66 -7.86 -29.94
N HIS A 189 9.07 -9.12 -30.07
CA HIS A 189 10.46 -9.54 -30.27
C HIS A 189 11.42 -8.89 -29.25
N LEU A 190 11.04 -8.90 -27.97
CA LEU A 190 11.85 -8.29 -26.92
C LEU A 190 13.20 -9.00 -26.78
N PRO A 191 14.30 -8.25 -26.53
CA PRO A 191 15.58 -8.86 -26.16
C PRO A 191 15.42 -9.78 -24.94
N ASP A 192 16.17 -10.89 -24.90
CA ASP A 192 16.03 -11.95 -23.87
C ASP A 192 16.02 -11.39 -22.43
N ALA A 193 16.90 -10.44 -22.12
CA ALA A 193 16.95 -9.82 -20.79
C ALA A 193 15.67 -9.05 -20.45
N ILE A 194 15.10 -8.32 -21.40
CA ILE A 194 13.86 -7.55 -21.21
C ILE A 194 12.66 -8.49 -21.17
N ALA A 195 12.62 -9.50 -22.05
CA ALA A 195 11.59 -10.54 -22.04
C ALA A 195 11.54 -11.28 -20.70
N LEU A 196 12.71 -11.65 -20.18
CA LEU A 196 12.83 -12.30 -18.86
C LEU A 196 12.30 -11.41 -17.73
N GLY A 197 12.60 -10.11 -17.76
CA GLY A 197 12.06 -9.16 -16.80
C GLY A 197 10.53 -9.06 -16.85
N LEU A 198 9.92 -9.03 -18.04
CA LEU A 198 8.47 -9.00 -18.21
C LEU A 198 7.82 -10.31 -17.73
N ILE A 199 8.41 -11.46 -18.07
CA ILE A 199 7.96 -12.77 -17.59
C ILE A 199 8.04 -12.82 -16.06
N LEU A 200 9.12 -12.29 -15.46
CA LEU A 200 9.27 -12.22 -14.01
C LEU A 200 8.17 -11.39 -13.37
N VAL A 201 7.82 -10.22 -13.94
CA VAL A 201 6.66 -9.41 -13.49
C VAL A 201 5.38 -10.23 -13.57
N GLY A 202 5.12 -10.90 -14.70
CA GLY A 202 3.91 -11.71 -14.89
C GLY A 202 3.80 -12.89 -13.93
N CYS A 203 4.94 -13.48 -13.52
CA CYS A 203 4.98 -14.61 -12.59
C CYS A 203 4.94 -14.20 -11.10
N CYS A 204 5.02 -12.90 -10.80
CA CYS A 204 4.89 -12.41 -9.43
C CYS A 204 3.43 -12.44 -8.94
N PRO A 205 3.18 -12.46 -7.62
CA PRO A 205 1.83 -12.38 -7.06
C PRO A 205 1.19 -11.01 -7.30
N GLY A 206 -0.08 -10.85 -6.91
CA GLY A 206 -0.79 -9.56 -6.94
C GLY A 206 -0.09 -8.48 -6.11
N GLY A 207 -0.21 -7.24 -6.53
CA GLY A 207 0.41 -6.10 -5.87
C GLY A 207 -0.41 -5.60 -4.67
N VAL A 208 0.24 -5.19 -3.58
CA VAL A 208 -0.45 -4.70 -2.36
C VAL A 208 -1.38 -3.51 -2.63
N SER A 209 -1.05 -2.67 -3.61
CA SER A 209 -1.86 -1.49 -3.99
C SER A 209 -3.19 -1.85 -4.67
N SER A 210 -3.35 -3.07 -5.20
CA SER A 210 -4.60 -3.55 -5.83
C SER A 210 -5.78 -3.51 -4.86
N ASN A 211 -5.57 -3.77 -3.56
CA ASN A 211 -6.60 -3.70 -2.53
C ASN A 211 -7.22 -2.30 -2.42
N ILE A 212 -6.40 -1.25 -2.52
CA ILE A 212 -6.86 0.14 -2.50
C ILE A 212 -7.64 0.45 -3.78
N MET A 213 -7.15 -0.02 -4.93
CA MET A 213 -7.82 0.19 -6.22
C MET A 213 -9.15 -0.56 -6.29
N SER A 214 -9.22 -1.78 -5.74
CA SER A 214 -10.46 -2.54 -5.59
C SER A 214 -11.49 -1.80 -4.72
N TYR A 215 -11.06 -1.19 -3.62
CA TYR A 215 -11.93 -0.32 -2.82
C TYR A 215 -12.45 0.89 -3.61
N LEU A 216 -11.57 1.60 -4.32
CA LEU A 216 -11.91 2.82 -5.08
C LEU A 216 -12.85 2.56 -6.26
N CYS A 217 -12.83 1.36 -6.82
CA CYS A 217 -13.70 0.98 -7.95
C CYS A 217 -15.03 0.35 -7.51
N GLY A 218 -15.37 0.33 -6.24
CA GLY A 218 -16.56 -0.37 -5.73
C GLY A 218 -16.47 -1.89 -5.89
N GLY A 219 -15.25 -2.44 -5.82
CA GLY A 219 -14.99 -3.87 -5.85
C GLY A 219 -15.21 -4.56 -4.49
N ASP A 220 -15.06 -5.88 -4.47
CA ASP A 220 -15.09 -6.71 -3.24
C ASP A 220 -13.70 -6.72 -2.61
N VAL A 221 -13.48 -5.84 -1.63
CA VAL A 221 -12.18 -5.67 -0.93
C VAL A 221 -11.76 -6.94 -0.20
N ALA A 222 -12.70 -7.68 0.37
CA ALA A 222 -12.40 -8.92 1.08
C ALA A 222 -11.89 -10.00 0.12
N PHE A 223 -12.47 -10.07 -1.08
CA PHE A 223 -11.99 -10.93 -2.16
C PHE A 223 -10.61 -10.49 -2.65
N SER A 224 -10.37 -9.18 -2.81
CA SER A 224 -9.06 -8.59 -3.17
C SER A 224 -7.96 -9.01 -2.19
N VAL A 225 -8.16 -8.76 -0.90
CA VAL A 225 -7.21 -9.15 0.16
C VAL A 225 -6.97 -10.66 0.15
N GLY A 226 -8.02 -11.44 -0.06
CA GLY A 226 -7.93 -12.89 -0.17
C GLY A 226 -7.06 -13.34 -1.33
N MET A 227 -7.31 -12.82 -2.54
CA MET A 227 -6.49 -13.12 -3.73
C MET A 227 -5.02 -12.75 -3.54
N THR A 228 -4.76 -11.51 -3.09
CA THR A 228 -3.40 -11.04 -2.83
C THR A 228 -2.69 -11.93 -1.80
N THR A 229 -3.38 -12.31 -0.70
CA THR A 229 -2.81 -13.16 0.34
C THR A 229 -2.45 -14.54 -0.20
N VAL A 230 -3.38 -15.21 -0.90
CA VAL A 230 -3.12 -16.55 -1.43
C VAL A 230 -2.06 -16.54 -2.51
N SER A 231 -2.12 -15.60 -3.46
CA SER A 231 -1.09 -15.49 -4.50
C SER A 231 0.29 -15.23 -3.88
N THR A 232 0.38 -14.37 -2.85
CA THR A 232 1.64 -14.10 -2.16
C THR A 232 2.17 -15.32 -1.41
N LEU A 233 1.31 -16.09 -0.74
CA LEU A 233 1.72 -17.33 -0.05
C LEU A 233 2.17 -18.43 -1.03
N LEU A 234 1.59 -18.47 -2.22
CA LEU A 234 1.97 -19.40 -3.28
C LEU A 234 3.22 -18.95 -4.04
N SER A 235 3.61 -17.69 -3.98
CA SER A 235 4.68 -17.12 -4.81
C SER A 235 6.04 -17.78 -4.66
N PRO A 236 6.50 -18.29 -3.48
CA PRO A 236 7.78 -18.98 -3.39
C PRO A 236 7.88 -20.20 -4.31
N ILE A 237 6.77 -20.84 -4.60
CA ILE A 237 6.69 -22.03 -5.47
C ILE A 237 6.32 -21.61 -6.90
N MET A 238 5.23 -20.87 -7.05
CA MET A 238 4.67 -20.56 -8.36
C MET A 238 5.56 -19.62 -9.19
N THR A 239 6.15 -18.60 -8.56
CA THR A 239 7.01 -17.65 -9.30
C THR A 239 8.26 -18.34 -9.87
N PRO A 240 9.08 -19.07 -9.09
CA PRO A 240 10.23 -19.77 -9.64
C PRO A 240 9.87 -20.83 -10.68
N LEU A 241 8.79 -21.60 -10.44
CA LEU A 241 8.33 -22.64 -11.35
C LEU A 241 7.95 -22.06 -12.72
N LEU A 242 7.11 -21.03 -12.73
CA LEU A 242 6.62 -20.41 -13.96
C LEU A 242 7.72 -19.64 -14.70
N VAL A 243 8.59 -18.92 -13.98
CA VAL A 243 9.74 -18.26 -14.61
C VAL A 243 10.66 -19.27 -15.25
N SER A 244 11.03 -20.35 -14.55
CA SER A 244 11.88 -21.41 -15.10
C SER A 244 11.24 -22.08 -16.32
N PHE A 245 9.93 -22.32 -16.29
CA PHE A 245 9.20 -22.91 -17.41
C PHE A 245 9.13 -22.00 -18.62
N LEU A 246 8.73 -20.73 -18.46
CA LEU A 246 8.53 -19.78 -19.55
C LEU A 246 9.84 -19.21 -20.10
N ALA A 247 10.88 -19.15 -19.27
CA ALA A 247 12.20 -18.71 -19.69
C ALA A 247 13.06 -19.83 -20.31
N SER A 248 12.58 -21.07 -20.34
CA SER A 248 13.32 -22.22 -20.91
C SER A 248 13.70 -22.05 -22.40
N GLY A 249 12.99 -21.16 -23.12
CA GLY A 249 13.32 -20.78 -24.50
C GLY A 249 14.33 -19.64 -24.63
N THR A 250 14.85 -19.09 -23.53
CA THR A 250 15.91 -18.06 -23.52
C THR A 250 17.27 -18.74 -23.30
N LYS A 251 18.36 -18.04 -23.67
CA LYS A 251 19.73 -18.53 -23.41
C LYS A 251 20.18 -18.41 -21.97
N ILE A 252 19.26 -18.03 -21.07
CA ILE A 252 19.54 -17.73 -19.65
C ILE A 252 19.14 -18.95 -18.82
N ASN A 253 20.11 -19.51 -18.09
CA ASN A 253 19.84 -20.63 -17.19
C ASN A 253 19.17 -20.13 -15.91
N ILE A 254 17.87 -20.38 -15.76
CA ILE A 254 17.09 -19.98 -14.60
C ILE A 254 17.00 -21.13 -13.59
N GLN A 255 17.53 -20.88 -12.40
CA GLN A 255 17.43 -21.81 -11.27
C GLN A 255 16.31 -21.36 -10.31
N GLY A 256 15.40 -22.27 -9.99
CA GLY A 256 14.24 -21.94 -9.12
C GLY A 256 14.64 -21.71 -7.66
N LEU A 257 15.65 -22.42 -7.14
CA LEU A 257 16.03 -22.38 -5.72
C LEU A 257 16.47 -20.99 -5.24
N PRO A 258 17.35 -20.24 -5.93
CA PRO A 258 17.71 -18.89 -5.51
C PRO A 258 16.51 -17.95 -5.44
N MET A 259 15.55 -18.02 -6.40
CA MET A 259 14.33 -17.23 -6.33
C MET A 259 13.42 -17.64 -5.17
N PHE A 260 13.27 -18.96 -4.92
CA PHE A 260 12.50 -19.46 -3.80
C PHE A 260 13.02 -18.90 -2.48
N VAL A 261 14.33 -18.99 -2.22
CA VAL A 261 14.96 -18.49 -0.99
C VAL A 261 14.77 -16.98 -0.87
N SER A 262 15.05 -16.22 -1.93
CA SER A 262 14.86 -14.77 -1.93
C SER A 262 13.42 -14.37 -1.61
N ILE A 263 12.40 -15.07 -2.12
CA ILE A 263 10.99 -14.79 -1.82
C ILE A 263 10.66 -15.14 -0.36
N ILE A 264 11.19 -16.24 0.16
CA ILE A 264 11.00 -16.56 1.59
C ILE A 264 11.56 -15.45 2.47
N GLU A 265 12.79 -14.99 2.20
CA GLU A 265 13.48 -13.98 3.02
C GLU A 265 12.84 -12.60 2.92
N THR A 266 12.47 -12.17 1.71
CA THR A 266 12.02 -10.79 1.46
C THR A 266 10.50 -10.62 1.48
N VAL A 267 9.72 -11.70 1.42
CA VAL A 267 8.26 -11.66 1.37
C VAL A 267 7.62 -12.42 2.52
N ILE A 268 7.80 -13.74 2.56
CA ILE A 268 7.04 -14.61 3.48
C ILE A 268 7.41 -14.34 4.94
N LEU A 269 8.71 -14.31 5.24
CA LEU A 269 9.18 -14.10 6.61
C LEU A 269 8.76 -12.72 7.16
N PRO A 270 8.94 -11.60 6.44
CA PRO A 270 8.44 -10.31 6.89
C PRO A 270 6.91 -10.25 7.08
N ILE A 271 6.13 -10.85 6.17
CA ILE A 271 4.66 -10.92 6.30
C ILE A 271 4.29 -11.73 7.56
N ALA A 272 4.92 -12.89 7.77
CA ALA A 272 4.64 -13.73 8.92
C ALA A 272 4.94 -13.00 10.24
N VAL A 273 6.06 -12.30 10.33
CA VAL A 273 6.42 -11.48 11.50
C VAL A 273 5.40 -10.35 11.69
N GLY A 274 5.03 -9.63 10.62
CA GLY A 274 4.03 -8.57 10.67
C GLY A 274 2.66 -9.08 11.16
N PHE A 275 2.20 -10.21 10.60
CA PHE A 275 0.96 -10.86 11.01
C PHE A 275 0.99 -11.31 12.49
N LEU A 276 2.10 -11.92 12.93
CA LEU A 276 2.27 -12.31 14.33
C LEU A 276 2.18 -11.10 15.27
N LEU A 277 2.82 -9.98 14.93
CA LEU A 277 2.74 -8.75 15.72
C LEU A 277 1.32 -8.20 15.73
N ASN A 278 0.60 -8.26 14.61
CA ASN A 278 -0.81 -7.85 14.55
C ASN A 278 -1.69 -8.78 15.41
N TYR A 279 -1.47 -10.07 15.36
CA TYR A 279 -2.18 -11.03 16.19
C TYR A 279 -1.99 -10.75 17.68
N LEU A 280 -0.76 -10.44 18.11
CA LEU A 280 -0.43 -10.19 19.52
C LEU A 280 -0.88 -8.79 20.01
N TRP A 281 -0.73 -7.76 19.17
CA TRP A 281 -0.91 -6.36 19.61
C TRP A 281 -1.94 -5.57 18.80
N GLY A 282 -2.59 -6.14 17.80
CA GLY A 282 -3.54 -5.45 16.91
C GLY A 282 -4.71 -4.77 17.61
N LYS A 283 -5.11 -5.26 18.80
CA LYS A 283 -6.15 -4.64 19.63
C LYS A 283 -5.70 -3.36 20.34
N LYS A 284 -4.38 -3.10 20.45
CA LYS A 284 -3.85 -1.92 21.14
C LYS A 284 -3.99 -0.67 20.26
N LYS A 285 -4.58 0.40 20.79
CA LYS A 285 -4.79 1.68 20.10
C LYS A 285 -3.52 2.27 19.49
N THR A 286 -2.39 2.14 20.21
CA THR A 286 -1.07 2.59 19.73
C THR A 286 -0.65 1.81 18.47
N PHE A 287 -0.85 0.50 18.45
CA PHE A 287 -0.52 -0.35 17.32
C PHE A 287 -1.39 -0.03 16.10
N GLN A 288 -2.70 0.15 16.29
CA GLN A 288 -3.61 0.58 15.22
C GLN A 288 -3.24 1.94 14.61
N ASN A 289 -2.67 2.84 15.41
CA ASN A 289 -2.16 4.11 14.89
C ASN A 289 -0.91 3.93 14.01
N ILE A 290 -0.06 2.93 14.31
CA ILE A 290 1.09 2.56 13.48
C ILE A 290 0.60 1.94 12.17
N GLN A 291 -0.36 1.01 12.22
CA GLN A 291 -0.94 0.39 11.02
C GLN A 291 -1.45 1.43 10.00
N LYS A 292 -2.08 2.52 10.47
CA LYS A 292 -2.56 3.62 9.61
C LYS A 292 -1.44 4.37 8.88
N MET A 293 -0.19 4.20 9.28
CA MET A 293 0.97 4.81 8.63
C MET A 293 1.62 3.89 7.58
N MET A 294 1.33 2.59 7.64
CA MET A 294 1.98 1.57 6.80
C MET A 294 1.78 1.78 5.30
N PRO A 295 0.61 2.21 4.79
CA PRO A 295 0.46 2.50 3.36
C PRO A 295 1.44 3.56 2.84
N GLY A 296 1.70 4.61 3.62
CA GLY A 296 2.70 5.63 3.25
C GLY A 296 4.13 5.09 3.26
N VAL A 297 4.46 4.21 4.21
CA VAL A 297 5.76 3.52 4.26
C VAL A 297 5.96 2.66 3.00
N ALA A 298 4.93 1.90 2.60
CA ALA A 298 4.98 1.08 1.40
C ALA A 298 5.20 1.92 0.13
N VAL A 299 4.54 3.09 0.02
CA VAL A 299 4.73 4.00 -1.13
C VAL A 299 6.16 4.55 -1.19
N LEU A 300 6.70 5.00 -0.06
CA LEU A 300 8.08 5.47 -0.01
C LEU A 300 9.07 4.34 -0.33
N GLY A 301 8.85 3.16 0.20
CA GLY A 301 9.66 1.99 -0.13
C GLY A 301 9.63 1.68 -1.63
N LEU A 302 8.44 1.66 -2.25
CA LEU A 302 8.30 1.45 -3.69
C LEU A 302 9.04 2.52 -4.51
N ALA A 303 8.94 3.79 -4.11
CA ALA A 303 9.65 4.89 -4.75
C ALA A 303 11.18 4.72 -4.65
N CYS A 304 11.70 4.26 -3.49
CA CYS A 304 13.11 3.94 -3.31
C CYS A 304 13.55 2.78 -4.21
N VAL A 305 12.76 1.71 -4.34
CA VAL A 305 13.05 0.57 -5.21
C VAL A 305 13.19 1.02 -6.67
N VAL A 306 12.23 1.81 -7.18
CA VAL A 306 12.28 2.37 -8.53
C VAL A 306 13.49 3.28 -8.69
N GLY A 307 13.74 4.17 -7.73
CA GLY A 307 14.91 5.04 -7.72
C GLY A 307 16.23 4.26 -7.74
N GLY A 308 16.34 3.18 -6.97
CA GLY A 308 17.52 2.31 -6.97
C GLY A 308 17.86 1.73 -8.35
N VAL A 309 16.84 1.26 -9.10
CA VAL A 309 17.04 0.76 -10.47
C VAL A 309 17.46 1.89 -11.41
N ILE A 310 16.82 3.05 -11.35
CA ILE A 310 17.17 4.21 -12.19
C ILE A 310 18.58 4.69 -11.86
N SER A 311 18.98 4.70 -10.57
CA SER A 311 20.34 5.03 -10.15
C SER A 311 21.40 4.12 -10.80
N SER A 312 21.12 2.82 -10.93
CA SER A 312 22.07 1.84 -11.48
C SER A 312 21.98 1.67 -13.00
N GLN A 313 20.79 1.90 -13.61
CA GLN A 313 20.50 1.58 -15.01
C GLN A 313 20.09 2.82 -15.84
N GLY A 314 20.23 4.05 -15.32
CA GLY A 314 19.65 5.25 -15.90
C GLY A 314 19.98 5.49 -17.38
N ALA A 315 21.21 5.26 -17.79
CA ALA A 315 21.61 5.38 -19.22
C ALA A 315 20.93 4.32 -20.10
N ASN A 316 20.80 3.07 -19.60
CA ASN A 316 20.18 1.97 -20.32
C ASN A 316 18.64 2.09 -20.39
N PHE A 317 18.04 2.86 -19.48
CA PHE A 317 16.60 3.08 -19.43
C PHE A 317 16.05 3.70 -20.71
N PHE A 318 16.75 4.70 -21.25
CA PHE A 318 16.36 5.34 -22.52
C PHE A 318 16.79 4.56 -23.76
N ASN A 319 17.94 3.86 -23.69
CA ASN A 319 18.41 3.02 -24.80
C ASN A 319 17.51 1.81 -25.04
N SER A 320 16.77 1.38 -24.03
CA SER A 320 15.82 0.26 -24.13
C SER A 320 14.53 0.59 -24.89
N GLY A 321 14.31 1.88 -25.21
CA GLY A 321 13.35 2.35 -26.19
C GLY A 321 11.87 2.29 -25.76
N VAL A 322 11.02 2.83 -26.62
CA VAL A 322 9.56 2.91 -26.47
C VAL A 322 8.93 1.51 -26.32
N VAL A 323 9.58 0.47 -26.87
CA VAL A 323 9.05 -0.89 -26.86
C VAL A 323 8.79 -1.44 -25.46
N ILE A 324 9.60 -1.06 -24.46
CA ILE A 324 9.37 -1.46 -23.06
C ILE A 324 8.06 -0.89 -22.53
N PHE A 325 7.79 0.38 -22.79
CA PHE A 325 6.53 1.02 -22.36
C PHE A 325 5.33 0.35 -23.04
N VAL A 326 5.42 0.06 -24.34
CA VAL A 326 4.38 -0.65 -25.08
C VAL A 326 4.16 -2.04 -24.49
N ALA A 327 5.23 -2.78 -24.20
CA ALA A 327 5.15 -4.11 -23.62
C ALA A 327 4.45 -4.09 -22.23
N VAL A 328 4.83 -3.17 -21.36
CA VAL A 328 4.23 -3.02 -20.03
C VAL A 328 2.77 -2.58 -20.14
N LEU A 329 2.45 -1.65 -21.03
CA LEU A 329 1.08 -1.18 -21.27
C LEU A 329 0.19 -2.31 -21.77
N LEU A 330 0.65 -3.09 -22.75
CA LEU A 330 -0.09 -4.24 -23.28
C LEU A 330 -0.26 -5.33 -22.21
N HIS A 331 0.81 -5.71 -21.53
CA HIS A 331 0.77 -6.74 -20.49
C HIS A 331 -0.22 -6.38 -19.39
N ASN A 332 -0.14 -5.18 -18.85
CA ASN A 332 -1.01 -4.73 -17.77
C ASN A 332 -2.45 -4.49 -18.25
N GLY A 333 -2.64 -3.82 -19.41
CA GLY A 333 -3.97 -3.52 -19.96
C GLY A 333 -4.75 -4.78 -20.36
N LEU A 334 -4.09 -5.72 -21.02
CA LEU A 334 -4.68 -7.02 -21.34
C LEU A 334 -4.91 -7.86 -20.10
N GLY A 335 -4.06 -7.72 -19.06
CA GLY A 335 -4.27 -8.33 -17.76
C GLY A 335 -5.58 -7.88 -17.11
N TYR A 336 -5.89 -6.57 -17.11
CA TYR A 336 -7.19 -6.06 -16.65
C TYR A 336 -8.36 -6.63 -17.44
N LEU A 337 -8.23 -6.66 -18.77
CA LEU A 337 -9.29 -7.15 -19.66
C LEU A 337 -9.56 -8.65 -19.46
N LEU A 338 -8.52 -9.46 -19.46
CA LEU A 338 -8.62 -10.92 -19.30
C LEU A 338 -9.05 -11.30 -17.88
N GLY A 339 -8.58 -10.57 -16.85
CA GLY A 339 -9.04 -10.75 -15.48
C GLY A 339 -10.53 -10.45 -15.33
N TYR A 340 -11.03 -9.35 -15.93
CA TYR A 340 -12.47 -9.06 -15.98
C TYR A 340 -13.22 -10.16 -16.74
N GLY A 341 -12.67 -10.63 -17.84
CA GLY A 341 -13.22 -11.75 -18.64
C GLY A 341 -13.33 -13.05 -17.83
N ALA A 342 -12.29 -13.40 -17.06
CA ALA A 342 -12.31 -14.55 -16.16
C ALA A 342 -13.43 -14.45 -15.12
N GLY A 343 -13.62 -13.29 -14.50
CA GLY A 343 -14.71 -13.05 -13.58
C GLY A 343 -16.10 -13.11 -14.25
N LYS A 344 -16.20 -12.74 -15.54
CA LYS A 344 -17.44 -12.86 -16.31
C LYS A 344 -17.74 -14.32 -16.65
N LEU A 345 -16.75 -15.10 -17.07
CA LEU A 345 -16.89 -16.52 -17.41
C LEU A 345 -17.26 -17.37 -16.20
N THR A 346 -16.81 -17.01 -15.02
CA THR A 346 -17.11 -17.72 -13.77
C THR A 346 -18.38 -17.21 -13.06
N GLY A 347 -19.18 -16.35 -13.72
CA GLY A 347 -20.46 -15.88 -13.17
C GLY A 347 -20.34 -14.93 -11.98
N MET A 348 -19.17 -14.32 -11.74
CA MET A 348 -18.97 -13.40 -10.62
C MET A 348 -19.86 -12.15 -10.75
N ASN A 349 -20.30 -11.58 -9.62
CA ASN A 349 -21.01 -10.31 -9.59
C ASN A 349 -20.10 -9.14 -10.00
N THR A 350 -20.67 -7.95 -10.21
CA THR A 350 -19.94 -6.79 -10.72
C THR A 350 -18.77 -6.38 -9.81
N ALA A 351 -18.94 -6.41 -8.49
CA ALA A 351 -17.88 -6.07 -7.55
C ALA A 351 -16.69 -7.03 -7.66
N LYS A 352 -16.94 -8.35 -7.70
CA LYS A 352 -15.90 -9.37 -7.86
C LYS A 352 -15.23 -9.30 -9.24
N LYS A 353 -15.98 -9.03 -10.33
CA LYS A 353 -15.41 -8.84 -11.69
C LYS A 353 -14.42 -7.68 -11.73
N ARG A 354 -14.73 -6.57 -11.07
CA ARG A 354 -13.82 -5.43 -10.96
C ARG A 354 -12.58 -5.79 -10.14
N THR A 355 -12.78 -6.48 -9.03
CA THR A 355 -11.69 -6.93 -8.16
C THR A 355 -10.73 -7.85 -8.90
N ILE A 356 -11.21 -8.94 -9.52
CA ILE A 356 -10.32 -9.88 -10.22
C ILE A 356 -9.63 -9.22 -11.42
N SER A 357 -10.28 -8.27 -12.10
CA SER A 357 -9.65 -7.44 -13.14
C SER A 357 -8.43 -6.70 -12.59
N ILE A 358 -8.59 -6.00 -11.47
CA ILE A 358 -7.53 -5.21 -10.86
C ILE A 358 -6.43 -6.10 -10.30
N GLU A 359 -6.78 -7.15 -9.56
CA GLU A 359 -5.82 -8.08 -8.96
C GLU A 359 -4.94 -8.76 -10.02
N VAL A 360 -5.55 -9.29 -11.08
CA VAL A 360 -4.82 -9.93 -12.19
C VAL A 360 -3.95 -8.93 -12.93
N GLY A 361 -4.44 -7.73 -13.22
CA GLY A 361 -3.68 -6.73 -13.96
C GLY A 361 -2.55 -6.08 -13.15
N MET A 362 -2.66 -5.99 -11.82
CA MET A 362 -1.68 -5.31 -10.96
C MET A 362 -0.75 -6.29 -10.26
N GLN A 363 0.42 -6.49 -10.83
CA GLN A 363 1.43 -7.39 -10.27
C GLN A 363 2.28 -6.73 -9.17
N ASN A 364 2.90 -7.54 -8.33
CA ASN A 364 3.94 -7.09 -7.39
C ASN A 364 5.27 -6.85 -8.13
N ALA A 365 5.28 -5.80 -8.95
CA ALA A 365 6.45 -5.42 -9.73
C ALA A 365 7.65 -5.00 -8.85
N GLY A 366 7.40 -4.58 -7.60
CA GLY A 366 8.47 -4.32 -6.61
C GLY A 366 9.23 -5.59 -6.26
N LEU A 367 8.52 -6.71 -6.02
CA LEU A 367 9.15 -8.01 -5.83
C LEU A 367 9.91 -8.45 -7.09
N ALA A 368 9.29 -8.32 -8.27
CA ALA A 368 9.97 -8.63 -9.54
C ALA A 368 11.27 -7.83 -9.69
N THR A 369 11.23 -6.53 -9.36
CA THR A 369 12.42 -5.66 -9.40
C THR A 369 13.50 -6.16 -8.43
N ASN A 370 13.14 -6.53 -7.21
CA ASN A 370 14.09 -7.09 -6.25
C ASN A 370 14.72 -8.39 -6.76
N LEU A 371 13.91 -9.33 -7.23
CA LEU A 371 14.41 -10.60 -7.78
C LEU A 371 15.36 -10.37 -8.95
N ALA A 372 15.03 -9.45 -9.86
CA ALA A 372 15.85 -9.11 -11.02
C ALA A 372 17.19 -8.44 -10.65
N THR A 373 17.29 -7.80 -9.48
CA THR A 373 18.51 -7.09 -9.05
C THR A 373 19.37 -7.90 -8.10
N THR A 374 18.78 -8.80 -7.32
CA THR A 374 19.45 -9.42 -6.17
C THR A 374 19.71 -10.91 -6.35
N THR A 375 18.90 -11.62 -7.16
CA THR A 375 19.08 -13.06 -7.37
C THR A 375 20.28 -13.33 -8.28
N ALA A 376 21.14 -14.26 -7.89
CA ALA A 376 22.42 -14.51 -8.54
C ALA A 376 22.34 -14.74 -10.06
N GLN A 377 21.31 -15.43 -10.51
CA GLN A 377 21.10 -15.75 -11.94
C GLN A 377 20.81 -14.56 -12.84
N PHE A 378 20.31 -13.44 -12.28
CA PHE A 378 20.05 -12.20 -13.05
C PHE A 378 21.26 -11.29 -13.11
N ALA A 379 22.39 -11.62 -12.48
CA ALA A 379 23.60 -10.82 -12.53
C ALA A 379 24.12 -10.59 -13.96
N SER A 380 23.90 -11.56 -14.87
CA SER A 380 24.25 -11.45 -16.29
C SER A 380 23.23 -10.64 -17.11
N THR A 381 22.08 -10.32 -16.55
CA THR A 381 20.97 -9.64 -17.25
C THR A 381 20.40 -8.47 -16.45
N PRO A 382 21.21 -7.48 -16.07
CA PRO A 382 20.77 -6.38 -15.21
C PRO A 382 19.66 -5.53 -15.86
N GLN A 383 19.51 -5.58 -17.19
CA GLN A 383 18.44 -4.90 -17.93
C GLN A 383 17.05 -5.47 -17.60
N SER A 384 16.95 -6.71 -17.09
CA SER A 384 15.68 -7.29 -16.63
C SER A 384 14.99 -6.42 -15.55
N ALA A 385 15.78 -5.75 -14.71
CA ALA A 385 15.25 -4.86 -13.68
C ALA A 385 14.58 -3.59 -14.26
N ILE A 386 14.94 -3.15 -15.47
CA ILE A 386 14.40 -1.94 -16.09
C ILE A 386 12.89 -2.09 -16.32
N ILE A 387 12.48 -3.16 -17.01
CA ILE A 387 11.06 -3.38 -17.31
C ILE A 387 10.25 -3.65 -16.05
N CYS A 388 10.86 -4.28 -15.02
CA CYS A 388 10.22 -4.44 -13.71
C CYS A 388 9.97 -3.07 -13.04
N ALA A 389 10.94 -2.16 -13.05
CA ALA A 389 10.79 -0.82 -12.50
C ALA A 389 9.78 0.04 -13.27
N VAL A 390 9.77 -0.04 -14.62
CA VAL A 390 8.73 0.59 -15.46
C VAL A 390 7.35 0.06 -15.09
N SER A 391 7.22 -1.25 -14.85
CA SER A 391 5.97 -1.87 -14.41
C SER A 391 5.53 -1.34 -13.04
N CYS A 392 6.44 -1.09 -12.09
CA CYS A 392 6.10 -0.49 -10.79
C CYS A 392 5.42 0.88 -10.96
N VAL A 393 6.01 1.74 -11.82
CA VAL A 393 5.45 3.08 -12.10
C VAL A 393 4.11 2.95 -12.81
N TRP A 394 4.05 2.16 -13.87
CA TRP A 394 2.86 2.02 -14.69
C TRP A 394 1.67 1.40 -13.94
N HIS A 395 1.89 0.37 -13.14
CA HIS A 395 0.82 -0.25 -12.34
C HIS A 395 0.17 0.76 -11.38
N SER A 396 0.95 1.68 -10.81
CA SER A 396 0.40 2.74 -9.94
C SER A 396 -0.48 3.72 -10.72
N ILE A 397 -0.11 4.05 -11.96
CA ILE A 397 -0.87 4.94 -12.84
C ILE A 397 -2.14 4.24 -13.33
N SER A 398 -1.96 3.09 -13.98
CA SER A 398 -3.04 2.34 -14.65
C SER A 398 -4.08 1.84 -13.65
N GLY A 399 -3.66 1.40 -12.45
CA GLY A 399 -4.57 1.03 -11.37
C GLY A 399 -5.49 2.18 -10.96
N THR A 400 -4.95 3.39 -10.86
CA THR A 400 -5.76 4.60 -10.56
C THR A 400 -6.73 4.91 -11.72
N LEU A 401 -6.27 4.78 -12.97
CA LEU A 401 -7.11 5.04 -14.14
C LEU A 401 -8.26 4.05 -14.25
N ILE A 402 -7.98 2.75 -14.12
CA ILE A 402 -9.02 1.71 -14.21
C ILE A 402 -10.02 1.77 -13.04
N ALA A 403 -9.54 2.07 -11.83
CA ALA A 403 -10.43 2.29 -10.69
C ALA A 403 -11.34 3.51 -10.90
N GLY A 404 -10.78 4.61 -11.42
CA GLY A 404 -11.56 5.80 -11.79
C GLY A 404 -12.58 5.54 -12.90
N PHE A 405 -12.21 4.73 -13.89
CA PHE A 405 -13.11 4.30 -14.97
C PHE A 405 -14.32 3.54 -14.41
N PHE A 406 -14.11 2.53 -13.58
CA PHE A 406 -15.19 1.75 -12.98
C PHE A 406 -16.08 2.61 -12.07
N ALA A 407 -15.50 3.48 -11.23
CA ALA A 407 -16.26 4.43 -10.40
C ALA A 407 -17.06 5.45 -11.24
N GLY A 408 -16.56 5.81 -12.41
CA GLY A 408 -17.26 6.67 -13.36
C GLY A 408 -18.50 6.01 -13.98
N LEU A 409 -18.45 4.69 -14.20
CA LEU A 409 -19.60 3.93 -14.69
C LEU A 409 -20.75 3.92 -13.67
N ASP A 410 -20.44 3.79 -12.37
CA ASP A 410 -21.47 3.82 -11.32
C ASP A 410 -22.16 5.18 -11.24
N ARG A 411 -21.39 6.26 -11.25
CA ARG A 411 -21.94 7.63 -11.26
C ARG A 411 -22.84 7.90 -12.45
N LYS A 412 -22.55 7.32 -13.63
CA LYS A 412 -23.41 7.44 -14.79
C LYS A 412 -24.73 6.69 -14.62
N LYS A 413 -24.69 5.48 -14.01
CA LYS A 413 -25.88 4.70 -13.70
C LYS A 413 -26.80 5.40 -12.71
N GLU A 414 -26.24 5.88 -11.59
CA GLU A 414 -26.99 6.64 -10.57
C GLU A 414 -27.69 7.87 -11.15
N LYS A 415 -26.98 8.61 -12.04
CA LYS A 415 -27.59 9.76 -12.74
C LYS A 415 -28.73 9.33 -13.67
N ALA A 416 -28.57 8.25 -14.42
CA ALA A 416 -29.61 7.75 -15.32
C ALA A 416 -30.87 7.32 -14.52
N GLU A 417 -30.68 6.59 -13.42
CA GLU A 417 -31.76 6.13 -12.54
C GLU A 417 -32.48 7.31 -11.87
N SER A 418 -31.76 8.34 -11.41
CA SER A 418 -32.35 9.54 -10.82
C SER A 418 -33.16 10.36 -11.84
N THR A 419 -32.75 10.38 -13.11
CA THR A 419 -33.47 11.09 -14.18
C THR A 419 -34.77 10.36 -14.55
N VAL A 420 -34.75 9.03 -14.59
CA VAL A 420 -35.96 8.22 -14.86
C VAL A 420 -36.97 8.33 -13.70
N GLY A 421 -36.49 8.25 -12.44
CA GLY A 421 -37.36 8.41 -11.27
C GLY A 421 -38.01 9.79 -11.17
N SER A 422 -37.28 10.86 -11.57
CA SER A 422 -37.83 12.22 -11.58
C SER A 422 -38.88 12.43 -12.72
N GLY A 423 -38.71 11.74 -13.86
CA GLY A 423 -39.68 11.82 -14.97
C GLY A 423 -40.98 11.04 -14.65
N ALA A 424 -40.90 9.94 -13.91
CA ALA A 424 -42.08 9.16 -13.52
C ALA A 424 -42.99 9.92 -12.52
N ILE A 425 -42.39 10.70 -11.60
CA ILE A 425 -43.15 11.50 -10.61
C ILE A 425 -43.90 12.66 -11.28
N LEU A 426 -43.39 13.19 -12.39
CA LEU A 426 -44.05 14.29 -13.12
C LEU A 426 -45.22 13.81 -13.99
N SER A 427 -45.22 12.54 -14.42
CA SER A 427 -46.29 11.96 -15.23
C SER A 427 -47.48 11.40 -14.40
N GLU A 428 -47.31 11.24 -13.08
CA GLU A 428 -48.44 10.84 -12.18
C GLU A 428 -49.22 12.08 -11.63
N ASN A 429 -48.75 13.30 -11.90
CA ASN A 429 -49.38 14.54 -11.43
C ASN A 429 -50.05 15.35 -12.56
N GLU A 430 -50.13 14.85 -13.80
CA GLU A 430 -50.98 15.32 -14.89
C GLU A 430 -52.21 14.41 -15.09
#